data_55e74839145ee4fe94fbec761f06daf9
#
_entry.id   55e74839145ee4fe94fbec761f06daf9
#
_cell.length_a   1.000
_cell.length_b   1.000
_cell.length_c   1.000
_cell.angle_alpha   90.00
_cell.angle_beta   90.00
_cell.angle_gamma   90.00
#
_symmetry.space_group_name_H-M   'P 1'
#
loop_
_entity.id
_entity.type
_entity.pdbx_description
1 polymer ?
#
loop_
_entity_poly.entity_id
_entity_poly.type
_entity_poly.pdbx_seq_one_letter_code
_entity_poly.pdbx_strand_id
1 'polypeptide(L)'
;MAKRARMTFLTTDEILAVLREAKARSARDHAAILMTYRHGMRASEVCGLRLTHLDMRNGQVEINRCKGSLRTMQPLAEHKGNNRALFDEVRVLKTYLAERTEDGSGYLFLSQKGSALSTTQFCRLFRDIALTAGIAPEKAHPHSLKHSRCTNLIANGVNLMEVRQLVGHKSIGSTVQYIAVSDQQAAQAAKRADAQMF
;
A
#
# COMPACT_ATOMS: atom_id res chain seq x y z
N MET A 1 23.59 4.86 23.17
CA MET A 1 22.66 3.93 22.50
C MET A 1 21.72 4.74 21.63
N ALA A 2 21.78 4.63 20.29
CA ALA A 2 20.87 5.33 19.40
C ALA A 2 19.46 4.81 19.61
N LYS A 3 18.52 5.71 19.95
CA LYS A 3 17.08 5.41 20.08
C LYS A 3 16.60 4.87 18.72
N ARG A 4 16.33 3.56 18.62
CA ARG A 4 15.72 2.96 17.42
C ARG A 4 14.46 3.77 17.12
N ALA A 5 14.44 4.45 15.98
CA ALA A 5 13.29 5.24 15.56
C ALA A 5 12.05 4.32 15.59
N ARG A 6 11.06 4.68 16.40
CA ARG A 6 9.82 3.91 16.54
C ARG A 6 9.15 3.90 15.17
N MET A 7 8.91 2.71 14.65
CA MET A 7 8.28 2.54 13.35
C MET A 7 6.88 3.16 13.37
N THR A 8 6.63 4.10 12.47
CA THR A 8 5.33 4.80 12.38
C THR A 8 4.43 4.08 11.37
N PHE A 9 3.20 3.79 11.78
CA PHE A 9 2.17 3.23 10.90
C PHE A 9 0.83 3.93 11.16
N LEU A 10 -0.05 3.87 10.18
CA LEU A 10 -1.39 4.42 10.23
C LEU A 10 -2.36 3.35 10.77
N THR A 11 -3.29 3.75 11.61
CA THR A 11 -4.43 2.91 12.01
C THR A 11 -5.39 2.73 10.83
N THR A 12 -6.36 1.83 10.96
CA THR A 12 -7.39 1.63 9.92
C THR A 12 -8.19 2.91 9.67
N ASP A 13 -8.55 3.64 10.73
CA ASP A 13 -9.29 4.91 10.60
C ASP A 13 -8.46 6.01 9.94
N GLU A 14 -7.17 6.09 10.28
CA GLU A 14 -6.23 7.01 9.63
C GLU A 14 -6.06 6.69 8.13
N ILE A 15 -6.00 5.40 7.76
CA ILE A 15 -5.96 4.99 6.34
C ILE A 15 -7.24 5.40 5.62
N LEU A 16 -8.41 5.19 6.23
CA LEU A 16 -9.69 5.61 5.68
C LEU A 16 -9.76 7.12 5.50
N ALA A 17 -9.28 7.90 6.47
CA ALA A 17 -9.22 9.36 6.38
C ALA A 17 -8.34 9.83 5.22
N VAL A 18 -7.13 9.28 5.09
CA VAL A 18 -6.21 9.56 3.99
C VAL A 18 -6.83 9.22 2.63
N LEU A 19 -7.48 8.07 2.49
CA LEU A 19 -8.11 7.66 1.22
C LEU A 19 -9.32 8.53 0.86
N ARG A 20 -10.12 9.00 1.85
CA ARG A 20 -11.21 9.96 1.61
C ARG A 20 -10.66 11.29 1.09
N GLU A 21 -9.62 11.81 1.73
CA GLU A 21 -8.98 13.06 1.30
C GLU A 21 -8.33 12.91 -0.08
N ALA A 22 -7.61 11.81 -0.32
CA ALA A 22 -7.04 11.53 -1.63
C ALA A 22 -8.09 11.47 -2.74
N LYS A 23 -9.24 10.82 -2.47
CA LYS A 23 -10.37 10.75 -3.41
C LYS A 23 -11.00 12.11 -3.66
N ALA A 24 -11.15 12.94 -2.64
CA ALA A 24 -11.67 14.30 -2.78
C ALA A 24 -10.76 15.17 -3.65
N ARG A 25 -9.45 14.93 -3.61
CA ARG A 25 -8.45 15.69 -4.37
C ARG A 25 -8.40 15.33 -5.86
N SER A 26 -8.26 14.04 -6.18
CA SER A 26 -8.32 13.53 -7.57
C SER A 26 -8.38 12.01 -7.63
N ALA A 27 -8.90 11.47 -8.75
CA ALA A 27 -8.88 10.02 -9.02
C ALA A 27 -7.45 9.47 -9.09
N ARG A 28 -6.49 10.23 -9.64
CA ARG A 28 -5.06 9.89 -9.67
C ARG A 28 -4.50 9.67 -8.27
N ASP A 29 -4.70 10.65 -7.38
CA ASP A 29 -4.11 10.65 -6.04
C ASP A 29 -4.70 9.50 -5.20
N HIS A 30 -6.00 9.28 -5.34
CA HIS A 30 -6.69 8.14 -4.73
C HIS A 30 -6.11 6.81 -5.22
N ALA A 31 -5.99 6.61 -6.54
CA ALA A 31 -5.45 5.38 -7.11
C ALA A 31 -4.00 5.14 -6.67
N ALA A 32 -3.13 6.16 -6.74
CA ALA A 32 -1.73 6.04 -6.37
C ALA A 32 -1.54 5.68 -4.88
N ILE A 33 -2.30 6.31 -3.97
CA ILE A 33 -2.23 6.05 -2.54
C ILE A 33 -2.81 4.67 -2.20
N LEU A 34 -3.96 4.30 -2.79
CA LEU A 34 -4.58 2.99 -2.59
C LEU A 34 -3.66 1.86 -3.03
N MET A 35 -3.09 1.94 -4.24
CA MET A 35 -2.13 0.97 -4.75
C MET A 35 -0.88 0.88 -3.87
N THR A 36 -0.36 2.02 -3.39
CA THR A 36 0.78 2.06 -2.48
C THR A 36 0.49 1.28 -1.20
N TYR A 37 -0.66 1.48 -0.60
CA TYR A 37 -1.09 0.79 0.61
C TYR A 37 -1.35 -0.70 0.35
N ARG A 38 -2.22 -1.03 -0.60
CA ARG A 38 -2.67 -2.41 -0.86
C ARG A 38 -1.53 -3.36 -1.17
N HIS A 39 -0.61 -2.92 -1.99
CA HIS A 39 0.53 -3.74 -2.45
C HIS A 39 1.81 -3.51 -1.63
N GLY A 40 1.76 -2.67 -0.59
CA GLY A 40 2.93 -2.35 0.23
C GLY A 40 4.09 -1.80 -0.59
N MET A 41 3.81 -0.90 -1.52
CA MET A 41 4.82 -0.33 -2.43
C MET A 41 5.66 0.75 -1.75
N ARG A 42 6.90 0.91 -2.25
CA ARG A 42 7.69 2.12 -2.02
C ARG A 42 7.23 3.24 -2.97
N ALA A 43 7.52 4.48 -2.61
CA ALA A 43 7.23 5.63 -3.46
C ALA A 43 7.82 5.49 -4.88
N SER A 44 9.04 4.98 -5.00
CA SER A 44 9.68 4.72 -6.30
C SER A 44 9.02 3.58 -7.09
N GLU A 45 8.43 2.59 -6.41
CA GLU A 45 7.75 1.47 -7.05
C GLU A 45 6.42 1.91 -7.65
N VAL A 46 5.61 2.70 -6.93
CA VAL A 46 4.35 3.22 -7.46
C VAL A 46 4.57 4.25 -8.57
N CYS A 47 5.56 5.14 -8.42
CA CYS A 47 5.89 6.10 -9.48
C CYS A 47 6.47 5.44 -10.74
N GLY A 48 7.09 4.27 -10.61
CA GLY A 48 7.63 3.48 -11.72
C GLY A 48 6.63 2.56 -12.41
N LEU A 49 5.37 2.49 -11.94
CA LEU A 49 4.35 1.67 -12.60
C LEU A 49 4.07 2.17 -14.01
N ARG A 50 3.92 1.22 -14.93
CA ARG A 50 3.54 1.47 -16.32
C ARG A 50 2.16 0.91 -16.61
N LEU A 51 1.51 1.40 -17.65
CA LEU A 51 0.24 0.86 -18.14
C LEU A 51 0.36 -0.62 -18.49
N THR A 52 1.50 -1.04 -19.05
CA THR A 52 1.80 -2.44 -19.38
C THR A 52 1.93 -3.36 -18.18
N HIS A 53 2.08 -2.81 -16.98
CA HIS A 53 2.10 -3.60 -15.73
C HIS A 53 0.69 -3.92 -15.20
N LEU A 54 -0.36 -3.27 -15.76
CA LEU A 54 -1.74 -3.53 -15.38
C LEU A 54 -2.41 -4.48 -16.36
N ASP A 55 -2.90 -5.59 -15.87
CA ASP A 55 -3.83 -6.45 -16.59
C ASP A 55 -5.25 -6.27 -15.99
N MET A 56 -5.93 -5.27 -16.49
CA MET A 56 -7.31 -4.95 -16.04
C MET A 56 -8.32 -6.03 -16.44
N ARG A 57 -8.01 -6.88 -17.43
CA ARG A 57 -8.87 -7.97 -17.89
C ARG A 57 -8.83 -9.14 -16.90
N ASN A 58 -7.64 -9.50 -16.44
CA ASN A 58 -7.43 -10.57 -15.48
C ASN A 58 -7.36 -10.05 -14.02
N GLY A 59 -7.51 -8.75 -13.80
CA GLY A 59 -7.48 -8.13 -12.48
C GLY A 59 -6.14 -8.31 -11.78
N GLN A 60 -5.03 -8.06 -12.47
CA GLN A 60 -3.68 -8.25 -11.94
C GLN A 60 -2.79 -7.03 -12.14
N VAL A 61 -1.80 -6.89 -11.27
CA VAL A 61 -0.72 -5.90 -11.39
C VAL A 61 0.64 -6.54 -11.20
N GLU A 62 1.56 -6.27 -12.13
CA GLU A 62 2.97 -6.60 -12.00
C GLU A 62 3.71 -5.47 -11.30
N ILE A 63 4.45 -5.78 -10.23
CA ILE A 63 5.19 -4.80 -9.47
C ILE A 63 6.69 -5.10 -9.56
N ASN A 64 7.43 -4.19 -10.18
CA ASN A 64 8.87 -4.21 -10.22
C ASN A 64 9.43 -3.68 -8.89
N ARG A 65 9.88 -4.59 -8.01
CA ARG A 65 10.42 -4.22 -6.70
C ARG A 65 11.84 -3.67 -6.82
N CYS A 66 12.15 -2.62 -6.05
CA CYS A 66 13.46 -1.98 -6.06
C CYS A 66 14.56 -2.85 -5.43
N LYS A 67 15.83 -2.59 -5.80
CA LYS A 67 17.05 -3.13 -5.16
C LYS A 67 17.15 -4.66 -5.15
N GLY A 68 16.93 -5.32 -6.31
CA GLY A 68 17.13 -6.76 -6.46
C GLY A 68 16.08 -7.62 -5.77
N SER A 69 14.96 -7.03 -5.37
CA SER A 69 13.78 -7.77 -4.95
C SER A 69 13.08 -8.38 -6.18
N LEU A 70 12.44 -9.52 -5.99
CA LEU A 70 11.75 -10.24 -7.08
C LEU A 70 10.55 -9.42 -7.58
N ARG A 71 10.28 -9.48 -8.89
CA ARG A 71 8.99 -9.05 -9.45
C ARG A 71 7.86 -9.79 -8.74
N THR A 72 6.79 -9.10 -8.45
CA THR A 72 5.60 -9.72 -7.86
C THR A 72 4.39 -9.46 -8.74
N MET A 73 3.67 -10.53 -9.11
CA MET A 73 2.35 -10.45 -9.71
C MET A 73 1.32 -10.54 -8.59
N GLN A 74 0.42 -9.57 -8.52
CA GLN A 74 -0.56 -9.50 -7.45
C GLN A 74 -1.96 -9.24 -7.99
N PRO A 75 -3.00 -9.86 -7.40
CA PRO A 75 -4.37 -9.57 -7.81
C PRO A 75 -4.76 -8.15 -7.38
N LEU A 76 -5.52 -7.47 -8.24
CA LEU A 76 -6.23 -6.25 -7.89
C LEU A 76 -7.45 -6.63 -7.06
N ALA A 77 -7.57 -6.04 -5.88
CA ALA A 77 -8.62 -6.40 -4.95
C ALA A 77 -9.94 -5.70 -5.29
N GLU A 78 -10.99 -6.48 -5.47
CA GLU A 78 -12.36 -5.99 -5.43
C GLU A 78 -12.83 -5.90 -3.98
N HIS A 79 -13.61 -4.88 -3.66
CA HIS A 79 -14.18 -4.70 -2.33
C HIS A 79 -15.71 -4.51 -2.44
N LYS A 80 -16.47 -5.34 -1.70
CA LYS A 80 -17.95 -5.34 -1.77
C LYS A 80 -18.64 -4.67 -0.56
N GLY A 81 -17.88 -4.24 0.46
CA GLY A 81 -18.43 -3.67 1.70
C GLY A 81 -18.67 -2.16 1.65
N ASN A 82 -19.02 -1.59 2.81
CA ASN A 82 -19.38 -0.17 2.99
C ASN A 82 -18.32 0.83 2.48
N ASN A 83 -17.03 0.43 2.45
CA ASN A 83 -15.94 1.25 1.94
C ASN A 83 -15.56 0.94 0.49
N ARG A 84 -16.47 0.31 -0.31
CA ARG A 84 -16.21 -0.07 -1.71
C ARG A 84 -15.63 1.09 -2.53
N ALA A 85 -16.21 2.27 -2.40
CA ALA A 85 -15.78 3.46 -3.14
C ALA A 85 -14.34 3.92 -2.83
N LEU A 86 -13.76 3.44 -1.72
CA LEU A 86 -12.39 3.77 -1.28
C LEU A 86 -11.40 2.63 -1.50
N PHE A 87 -11.85 1.37 -1.43
CA PHE A 87 -10.99 0.20 -1.36
C PHE A 87 -11.07 -0.76 -2.56
N ASP A 88 -12.04 -0.59 -3.46
CA ASP A 88 -12.15 -1.38 -4.69
C ASP A 88 -11.13 -0.87 -5.72
N GLU A 89 -10.01 -1.57 -5.84
CA GLU A 89 -8.90 -1.15 -6.70
C GLU A 89 -9.29 -1.15 -8.17
N VAL A 90 -10.05 -2.16 -8.62
CA VAL A 90 -10.50 -2.24 -10.01
C VAL A 90 -11.35 -1.03 -10.38
N ARG A 91 -12.28 -0.65 -9.50
CA ARG A 91 -13.12 0.53 -9.69
C ARG A 91 -12.31 1.82 -9.67
N VAL A 92 -11.43 1.98 -8.68
CA VAL A 92 -10.61 3.19 -8.52
C VAL A 92 -9.68 3.37 -9.71
N LEU A 93 -9.04 2.30 -10.18
CA LEU A 93 -8.19 2.33 -11.36
C LEU A 93 -8.98 2.65 -12.62
N LYS A 94 -10.16 2.05 -12.83
CA LYS A 94 -11.05 2.38 -13.97
C LYS A 94 -11.42 3.85 -13.99
N THR A 95 -11.78 4.42 -12.83
CA THR A 95 -12.09 5.86 -12.71
C THR A 95 -10.89 6.70 -13.12
N TYR A 96 -9.71 6.41 -12.59
CA TYR A 96 -8.50 7.16 -12.93
C TYR A 96 -8.11 7.00 -14.41
N LEU A 97 -8.15 5.79 -14.95
CA LEU A 97 -7.79 5.53 -16.35
C LEU A 97 -8.72 6.24 -17.34
N ALA A 98 -9.99 6.44 -16.98
CA ALA A 98 -10.95 7.19 -17.80
C ALA A 98 -10.62 8.71 -17.85
N GLU A 99 -9.99 9.26 -16.81
CA GLU A 99 -9.58 10.66 -16.72
C GLU A 99 -8.14 10.90 -17.21
N ARG A 100 -7.34 9.81 -17.30
CA ARG A 100 -5.93 9.89 -17.64
C ARG A 100 -5.75 10.27 -19.12
N THR A 101 -5.04 11.36 -19.37
CA THR A 101 -4.64 11.74 -20.73
C THR A 101 -3.48 10.89 -21.22
N GLU A 102 -3.49 10.52 -22.51
CA GLU A 102 -2.33 9.86 -23.13
C GLU A 102 -1.19 10.86 -23.30
N ASP A 103 0.00 10.45 -22.85
CA ASP A 103 1.21 11.28 -22.88
C ASP A 103 2.38 10.63 -23.65
N GLY A 104 2.16 9.42 -24.17
CA GLY A 104 3.18 8.61 -24.88
C GLY A 104 4.29 8.03 -23.97
N SER A 105 4.37 8.40 -22.70
CA SER A 105 5.40 7.91 -21.77
C SER A 105 5.17 6.49 -21.30
N GLY A 106 3.90 6.04 -21.31
CA GLY A 106 3.46 4.74 -20.84
C GLY A 106 3.50 4.57 -19.32
N TYR A 107 3.82 5.62 -18.53
CA TYR A 107 3.72 5.57 -17.07
C TYR A 107 2.26 5.57 -16.61
N LEU A 108 1.95 4.78 -15.57
CA LEU A 108 0.60 4.73 -15.04
C LEU A 108 0.22 6.06 -14.40
N PHE A 109 1.04 6.60 -13.51
CA PHE A 109 0.75 7.85 -12.78
C PHE A 109 1.51 9.03 -13.37
N LEU A 110 0.77 10.06 -13.76
CA LEU A 110 1.30 11.27 -14.35
C LEU A 110 1.31 12.43 -13.35
N SER A 111 2.28 13.32 -13.53
CA SER A 111 2.30 14.62 -12.87
C SER A 111 1.22 15.55 -13.48
N GLN A 112 0.96 16.69 -12.86
CA GLN A 112 0.07 17.71 -13.42
C GLN A 112 0.54 18.28 -14.77
N LYS A 113 1.84 18.11 -15.09
CA LYS A 113 2.45 18.55 -16.35
C LYS A 113 2.44 17.47 -17.44
N GLY A 114 1.75 16.34 -17.23
CA GLY A 114 1.68 15.23 -18.18
C GLY A 114 2.93 14.35 -18.24
N SER A 115 3.98 14.61 -17.47
CA SER A 115 5.15 13.71 -17.35
C SER A 115 4.94 12.67 -16.24
N ALA A 116 5.83 11.65 -16.16
CA ALA A 116 5.81 10.69 -15.07
C ALA A 116 5.79 11.37 -13.69
N LEU A 117 4.97 10.87 -12.78
CA LEU A 117 4.96 11.33 -11.38
C LEU A 117 6.28 10.97 -10.71
N SER A 118 7.06 11.98 -10.28
CA SER A 118 8.32 11.73 -9.60
C SER A 118 8.11 11.30 -8.13
N THR A 119 9.08 10.56 -7.59
CA THR A 119 9.07 10.16 -6.17
C THR A 119 8.96 11.36 -5.23
N THR A 120 9.66 12.45 -5.52
CA THR A 120 9.61 13.69 -4.72
C THR A 120 8.21 14.32 -4.76
N GLN A 121 7.59 14.36 -5.94
CA GLN A 121 6.21 14.87 -6.08
C GLN A 121 5.23 13.99 -5.31
N PHE A 122 5.34 12.66 -5.42
CA PHE A 122 4.48 11.74 -4.70
C PHE A 122 4.64 11.86 -3.17
N CYS A 123 5.87 12.02 -2.68
CA CYS A 123 6.11 12.25 -1.25
C CYS A 123 5.47 13.55 -0.74
N ARG A 124 5.58 14.64 -1.50
CA ARG A 124 4.93 15.93 -1.16
C ARG A 124 3.41 15.80 -1.19
N LEU A 125 2.88 15.25 -2.26
CA LEU A 125 1.45 15.00 -2.44
C LEU A 125 0.87 14.16 -1.28
N PHE A 126 1.51 13.06 -0.93
CA PHE A 126 1.07 12.23 0.18
C PHE A 126 1.12 12.99 1.51
N ARG A 127 2.21 13.72 1.76
CA ARG A 127 2.36 14.55 2.97
C ARG A 127 1.21 15.56 3.11
N ASP A 128 0.91 16.28 2.05
CA ASP A 128 -0.15 17.28 2.04
C ASP A 128 -1.51 16.63 2.34
N ILE A 129 -1.83 15.52 1.65
CA ILE A 129 -3.08 14.78 1.85
C ILE A 129 -3.16 14.24 3.29
N ALA A 130 -2.10 13.65 3.80
CA ALA A 130 -2.07 13.09 5.15
C ALA A 130 -2.28 14.17 6.23
N LEU A 131 -1.61 15.32 6.10
CA LEU A 131 -1.79 16.43 7.03
C LEU A 131 -3.22 17.01 6.98
N THR A 132 -3.80 17.17 5.78
CA THR A 132 -5.20 17.60 5.61
C THR A 132 -6.17 16.59 6.21
N ALA A 133 -5.86 15.29 6.13
CA ALA A 133 -6.63 14.22 6.76
C ALA A 133 -6.44 14.14 8.30
N GLY A 134 -5.68 15.05 8.91
CA GLY A 134 -5.44 15.09 10.35
C GLY A 134 -4.39 14.09 10.85
N ILE A 135 -3.56 13.55 9.96
CA ILE A 135 -2.49 12.61 10.33
C ILE A 135 -1.31 13.37 10.94
N ALA A 136 -0.78 12.83 12.03
CA ALA A 136 0.38 13.39 12.71
C ALA A 136 1.60 13.49 11.77
N PRO A 137 2.38 14.58 11.83
CA PRO A 137 3.47 14.86 10.87
C PRO A 137 4.52 13.75 10.75
N GLU A 138 4.80 13.03 11.84
CA GLU A 138 5.74 11.92 11.87
C GLU A 138 5.25 10.68 11.13
N LYS A 139 3.94 10.57 10.85
CA LYS A 139 3.32 9.52 10.04
C LYS A 139 3.06 9.96 8.60
N ALA A 140 3.16 11.25 8.29
CA ALA A 140 2.79 11.83 7.00
C ALA A 140 3.88 11.62 5.93
N HIS A 141 4.24 10.36 5.67
CA HIS A 141 5.19 9.96 4.62
C HIS A 141 4.78 8.62 3.99
N PRO A 142 5.03 8.36 2.68
CA PRO A 142 4.53 7.17 1.99
C PRO A 142 4.98 5.84 2.59
N HIS A 143 6.12 5.82 3.28
CA HIS A 143 6.63 4.59 3.91
C HIS A 143 5.71 4.10 5.04
N SER A 144 4.97 5.02 5.69
CA SER A 144 3.96 4.66 6.70
C SER A 144 2.84 3.77 6.13
N LEU A 145 2.44 3.98 4.85
CA LEU A 145 1.46 3.11 4.18
C LEU A 145 1.95 1.67 4.07
N LYS A 146 3.22 1.49 3.67
CA LYS A 146 3.85 0.16 3.59
C LYS A 146 3.92 -0.49 4.97
N HIS A 147 4.33 0.26 5.99
CA HIS A 147 4.37 -0.22 7.37
C HIS A 147 2.97 -0.62 7.85
N SER A 148 1.96 0.21 7.60
CA SER A 148 0.57 -0.09 7.95
C SER A 148 0.07 -1.37 7.28
N ARG A 149 0.40 -1.58 5.99
CA ARG A 149 0.01 -2.80 5.28
C ARG A 149 0.62 -4.03 5.93
N CYS A 150 1.92 -4.02 6.21
CA CYS A 150 2.60 -5.14 6.86
C CYS A 150 2.00 -5.42 8.25
N THR A 151 1.86 -4.39 9.07
CA THR A 151 1.28 -4.51 10.43
C THR A 151 -0.14 -5.06 10.39
N ASN A 152 -0.99 -4.54 9.49
CA ASN A 152 -2.38 -4.97 9.38
C ASN A 152 -2.50 -6.42 8.88
N LEU A 153 -1.66 -6.85 7.93
CA LEU A 153 -1.66 -8.24 7.47
C LEU A 153 -1.27 -9.20 8.59
N ILE A 154 -0.20 -8.90 9.32
CA ILE A 154 0.27 -9.73 10.44
C ILE A 154 -0.76 -9.74 11.58
N ALA A 155 -1.33 -8.60 11.92
CA ALA A 155 -2.38 -8.51 12.95
C ALA A 155 -3.64 -9.32 12.59
N ASN A 156 -3.90 -9.54 11.29
CA ASN A 156 -4.99 -10.39 10.80
C ASN A 156 -4.56 -11.84 10.51
N GLY A 157 -3.41 -12.26 11.01
CA GLY A 157 -2.97 -13.66 10.99
C GLY A 157 -2.33 -14.11 9.67
N VAL A 158 -2.00 -13.20 8.75
CA VAL A 158 -1.26 -13.56 7.53
C VAL A 158 0.16 -13.96 7.92
N ASN A 159 0.64 -15.08 7.39
CA ASN A 159 1.95 -15.61 7.70
C ASN A 159 3.06 -14.60 7.32
N LEU A 160 4.09 -14.52 8.16
CA LEU A 160 5.22 -13.61 7.96
C LEU A 160 5.93 -13.79 6.61
N MET A 161 6.05 -15.05 6.16
CA MET A 161 6.70 -15.35 4.87
C MET A 161 5.85 -14.88 3.69
N GLU A 162 4.52 -14.98 3.80
CA GLU A 162 3.58 -14.47 2.80
C GLU A 162 3.63 -12.94 2.74
N VAL A 163 3.63 -12.28 3.91
CA VAL A 163 3.81 -10.82 3.97
C VAL A 163 5.14 -10.39 3.35
N ARG A 164 6.24 -11.08 3.68
CA ARG A 164 7.56 -10.85 3.09
C ARG A 164 7.53 -10.93 1.57
N GLN A 165 6.92 -11.99 1.02
CA GLN A 165 6.79 -12.21 -0.41
C GLN A 165 5.96 -11.10 -1.06
N LEU A 166 4.80 -10.79 -0.49
CA LEU A 166 3.88 -9.77 -1.01
C LEU A 166 4.55 -8.40 -1.10
N VAL A 167 5.24 -7.95 -0.04
CA VAL A 167 5.86 -6.61 -0.02
C VAL A 167 7.27 -6.57 -0.62
N GLY A 168 7.77 -7.71 -1.10
CA GLY A 168 9.06 -7.85 -1.77
C GLY A 168 10.24 -7.57 -0.85
N HIS A 169 10.23 -8.02 0.41
CA HIS A 169 11.37 -7.89 1.29
C HIS A 169 12.42 -8.98 1.01
N LYS A 170 13.65 -8.57 0.69
CA LYS A 170 14.78 -9.49 0.44
C LYS A 170 15.15 -10.27 1.70
N SER A 171 15.19 -9.59 2.86
CA SER A 171 15.52 -10.18 4.15
C SER A 171 14.29 -10.35 5.02
N ILE A 172 14.17 -11.48 5.71
CA ILE A 172 13.13 -11.73 6.70
C ILE A 172 13.22 -10.73 7.87
N GLY A 173 14.42 -10.30 8.27
CA GLY A 173 14.64 -9.29 9.30
C GLY A 173 13.92 -7.98 9.03
N SER A 174 13.71 -7.63 7.75
CA SER A 174 12.90 -6.46 7.37
C SER A 174 11.41 -6.63 7.63
N THR A 175 10.94 -7.87 7.84
CA THR A 175 9.54 -8.18 8.11
C THR A 175 9.31 -8.51 9.58
N VAL A 176 10.29 -9.11 10.26
CA VAL A 176 10.25 -9.43 11.69
C VAL A 176 9.99 -8.21 12.57
N GLN A 177 10.46 -7.03 12.17
CA GLN A 177 10.22 -5.78 12.91
C GLN A 177 8.74 -5.40 13.08
N TYR A 178 7.83 -6.02 12.30
CA TYR A 178 6.37 -5.81 12.42
C TYR A 178 5.71 -6.78 13.39
N ILE A 179 6.45 -7.76 13.92
CA ILE A 179 5.92 -8.71 14.90
C ILE A 179 6.05 -8.09 16.29
N ALA A 180 4.95 -7.56 16.80
CA ALA A 180 4.76 -7.35 18.23
C ALA A 180 3.90 -8.51 18.74
N VAL A 181 4.52 -9.67 18.95
CA VAL A 181 3.80 -10.83 19.51
C VAL A 181 3.70 -10.61 21.01
N SER A 182 2.48 -10.37 21.52
CA SER A 182 2.21 -10.46 22.95
C SER A 182 1.97 -11.93 23.33
N ASP A 183 2.30 -12.31 24.57
CA ASP A 183 2.03 -13.65 25.09
C ASP A 183 0.56 -14.07 24.92
N GLN A 184 -0.35 -13.09 24.99
CA GLN A 184 -1.78 -13.31 24.80
C GLN A 184 -2.12 -13.68 23.34
N GLN A 185 -1.45 -13.08 22.35
CA GLN A 185 -1.62 -13.43 20.93
C GLN A 185 -1.04 -14.81 20.63
N ALA A 186 0.10 -15.15 21.22
CA ALA A 186 0.69 -16.48 21.09
C ALA A 186 -0.24 -17.56 21.68
N ALA A 187 -0.80 -17.33 22.87
CA ALA A 187 -1.76 -18.23 23.49
C ALA A 187 -3.05 -18.41 22.69
N GLN A 188 -3.58 -17.32 22.09
CA GLN A 188 -4.74 -17.39 21.21
C GLN A 188 -4.45 -18.15 19.91
N ALA A 189 -3.26 -17.97 19.32
CA ALA A 189 -2.84 -18.71 18.13
C ALA A 189 -2.73 -20.20 18.42
N ALA A 190 -2.16 -20.60 19.56
CA ALA A 190 -2.09 -22.00 20.00
C ALA A 190 -3.50 -22.60 20.16
N LYS A 191 -4.41 -21.92 20.86
CA LYS A 191 -5.80 -22.38 21.01
C LYS A 191 -6.55 -22.56 19.69
N ARG A 192 -6.31 -21.67 18.70
CA ARG A 192 -6.91 -21.83 17.37
C ARG A 192 -6.36 -23.04 16.62
N ALA A 193 -5.05 -23.27 16.72
CA ALA A 193 -4.42 -24.45 16.12
C ALA A 193 -4.96 -25.74 16.73
N ASP A 194 -5.05 -25.80 18.06
CA ASP A 194 -5.60 -26.96 18.78
C ASP A 194 -7.07 -27.24 18.35
N ALA A 195 -7.89 -26.20 18.23
CA ALA A 195 -9.30 -26.34 17.80
C ALA A 195 -9.47 -26.76 16.32
N GLN A 196 -8.43 -26.66 15.51
CA GLN A 196 -8.43 -27.14 14.12
C GLN A 196 -7.86 -28.56 13.98
N MET A 197 -7.11 -29.02 14.99
CA MET A 197 -6.46 -30.35 14.98
C MET A 197 -7.33 -31.42 15.66
N PHE A 198 -8.22 -31.04 16.56
CA PHE A 198 -9.07 -31.87 17.37
C PHE A 198 -10.54 -31.43 17.31
#